data_c127c45e6bdffb8aadd5ab25bd836829
#
_entry.id   c127c45e6bdffb8aadd5ab25bd836829
#
_cell.length_a   1.000
_cell.length_b   1.000
_cell.length_c   1.000
_cell.angle_alpha   90.00
_cell.angle_beta   90.00
_cell.angle_gamma   90.00
#
_symmetry.space_group_name_H-M   'P 1'
#
loop_
_entity.id
_entity.type
_entity.pdbx_description
1 polymer ?
#
loop_
_entity_poly.entity_id
_entity_poly.type
_entity_poly.pdbx_seq_one_letter_code
_entity_poly.pdbx_strand_id
1 'polypeptide(L)'
;MRRVPRGCFVAMLLAMTREVSSRGGIRAAVAIPWRTLTVLALLSAASVHAATSQWKPEQPIELILGSAPGSGPDRSARLMQKIFQDGKYFSVPVVVVNKPGAGGAVSGGYVHRAEGNGHYVLITGKGLLTTHVMGRLGFPYTELTPITHTMDEYIGIAVKADSSIRSGRDLLDRLQKDPAAHSVGIATSLGNANHQAVAAALKVSGIDPRKVRNVIFNSGGLAMTALLGGHVDVVPVSLSVLVPELQAGRIRVVALSAPKRIPGLFGEVPTWREQGADAVVSVWRGAFGAKGLSPAQVAYWESVFQRLIASPEWQSYVESVYAVSEFMGSAKTREYIERDYAAEKAFLTDLGLAAKK
;
A
#
# COMPACT_ATOMS: atom_id res chain seq x y z
N MET A 1 5.03 -13.00 -28.22
CA MET A 1 4.12 -13.34 -29.32
C MET A 1 4.06 -12.17 -30.28
N ARG A 2 4.58 -12.35 -31.51
CA ARG A 2 4.66 -11.32 -32.56
C ARG A 2 3.27 -11.05 -33.13
N ARG A 3 2.86 -9.80 -33.21
CA ARG A 3 1.61 -9.37 -33.86
C ARG A 3 1.72 -9.60 -35.37
N VAL A 4 0.82 -10.38 -35.95
CA VAL A 4 0.66 -10.54 -37.40
C VAL A 4 -0.08 -9.30 -37.94
N PRO A 5 0.41 -8.62 -38.98
CA PRO A 5 -0.26 -7.43 -39.54
C PRO A 5 -1.57 -7.82 -40.25
N ARG A 6 -2.60 -7.02 -40.06
CA ARG A 6 -3.96 -7.18 -40.62
C ARG A 6 -4.06 -7.25 -42.15
N GLY A 7 -2.94 -7.07 -42.88
CA GLY A 7 -2.91 -7.12 -44.35
C GLY A 7 -2.85 -8.54 -44.94
N CYS A 8 -2.52 -9.58 -44.18
CA CYS A 8 -2.32 -10.93 -44.71
C CYS A 8 -3.62 -11.71 -44.98
N PHE A 9 -4.72 -11.36 -44.31
CA PHE A 9 -5.98 -12.12 -44.45
C PHE A 9 -6.75 -11.83 -45.77
N VAL A 10 -6.66 -10.59 -46.27
CA VAL A 10 -7.32 -10.19 -47.56
C VAL A 10 -6.54 -10.75 -48.75
N ALA A 11 -5.20 -10.83 -48.64
CA ALA A 11 -4.36 -11.41 -49.74
C ALA A 11 -4.55 -12.92 -49.87
N MET A 12 -4.82 -13.63 -48.78
CA MET A 12 -5.03 -15.07 -48.80
C MET A 12 -6.40 -15.48 -49.37
N LEU A 13 -7.45 -14.64 -49.23
CA LEU A 13 -8.76 -14.88 -49.85
C LEU A 13 -8.74 -14.62 -51.39
N LEU A 14 -7.91 -13.67 -51.85
CA LEU A 14 -7.79 -13.36 -53.30
C LEU A 14 -6.90 -14.37 -54.03
N ALA A 15 -5.98 -15.05 -53.34
CA ALA A 15 -5.15 -16.11 -53.93
C ALA A 15 -5.90 -17.43 -54.16
N MET A 16 -6.89 -17.73 -53.32
CA MET A 16 -7.70 -18.96 -53.48
C MET A 16 -8.72 -18.88 -54.63
N THR A 17 -9.03 -17.72 -55.17
CA THR A 17 -9.94 -17.57 -56.29
C THR A 17 -9.25 -17.63 -57.67
N ARG A 18 -7.93 -17.66 -57.74
CA ARG A 18 -7.17 -17.65 -58.96
C ARG A 18 -6.73 -19.05 -59.49
N GLU A 19 -6.77 -20.07 -58.64
CA GLU A 19 -6.33 -21.40 -59.02
C GLU A 19 -7.40 -22.34 -59.57
N VAL A 20 -8.66 -21.93 -59.62
CA VAL A 20 -9.79 -22.78 -60.10
C VAL A 20 -10.07 -22.60 -61.60
N SER A 21 -9.30 -21.73 -62.33
CA SER A 21 -9.61 -21.40 -63.74
C SER A 21 -8.79 -22.13 -64.82
N SER A 22 -8.07 -23.20 -64.50
CA SER A 22 -7.15 -23.82 -65.49
C SER A 22 -7.30 -25.32 -65.73
N ARG A 23 -8.42 -25.95 -65.35
CA ARG A 23 -8.65 -27.34 -65.82
C ARG A 23 -10.14 -27.49 -66.23
N GLY A 24 -10.35 -27.64 -67.52
CA GLY A 24 -11.67 -27.81 -68.11
C GLY A 24 -12.42 -29.03 -67.60
N GLY A 25 -13.66 -28.83 -67.21
CA GLY A 25 -14.60 -29.87 -66.82
C GLY A 25 -15.90 -29.20 -66.34
N ILE A 26 -16.92 -29.28 -67.20
CA ILE A 26 -18.27 -28.71 -66.97
C ILE A 26 -18.88 -29.39 -65.72
N ARG A 27 -18.94 -28.72 -64.64
CA ARG A 27 -19.89 -28.99 -63.52
C ARG A 27 -20.53 -27.70 -63.08
N ALA A 28 -21.87 -27.77 -62.95
CA ALA A 28 -22.72 -26.65 -62.63
C ALA A 28 -22.18 -25.79 -61.47
N ALA A 29 -21.80 -24.59 -61.76
CA ALA A 29 -21.47 -23.59 -60.75
C ALA A 29 -22.77 -23.17 -60.07
N VAL A 30 -22.96 -23.53 -58.83
CA VAL A 30 -23.98 -22.93 -57.96
C VAL A 30 -23.57 -21.48 -57.73
N ALA A 31 -24.16 -20.59 -58.48
CA ALA A 31 -23.99 -19.13 -58.32
C ALA A 31 -24.58 -18.75 -56.95
N ILE A 32 -23.76 -18.54 -55.97
CA ILE A 32 -24.19 -17.92 -54.69
C ILE A 32 -24.48 -16.46 -55.03
N PRO A 33 -25.74 -15.99 -54.93
CA PRO A 33 -26.07 -14.62 -55.29
C PRO A 33 -25.33 -13.63 -54.37
N TRP A 34 -24.74 -12.61 -54.94
CA TRP A 34 -23.95 -11.56 -54.24
C TRP A 34 -24.69 -10.96 -53.02
N ARG A 35 -26.02 -11.02 -53.02
CA ARG A 35 -26.85 -10.62 -51.88
C ARG A 35 -26.64 -11.47 -50.60
N THR A 36 -26.27 -12.76 -50.74
CA THR A 36 -26.01 -13.63 -49.59
C THR A 36 -24.62 -13.39 -49.00
N LEU A 37 -23.63 -13.01 -49.79
CA LEU A 37 -22.27 -12.65 -49.29
C LEU A 37 -22.26 -11.30 -48.56
N THR A 38 -23.11 -10.33 -49.00
CA THR A 38 -23.26 -9.05 -48.30
C THR A 38 -24.00 -9.17 -46.96
N VAL A 39 -24.96 -10.06 -46.84
CA VAL A 39 -25.66 -10.32 -45.58
C VAL A 39 -24.75 -11.03 -44.57
N LEU A 40 -23.91 -11.98 -45.00
CA LEU A 40 -22.93 -12.64 -44.10
C LEU A 40 -21.83 -11.66 -43.64
N ALA A 41 -21.39 -10.73 -44.50
CA ALA A 41 -20.40 -9.70 -44.13
C ALA A 41 -20.96 -8.66 -43.15
N LEU A 42 -22.26 -8.32 -43.24
CA LEU A 42 -22.92 -7.42 -42.30
C LEU A 42 -23.24 -8.06 -40.94
N LEU A 43 -23.49 -9.38 -40.91
CA LEU A 43 -23.67 -10.14 -39.67
C LEU A 43 -22.34 -10.34 -38.91
N SER A 44 -21.22 -10.40 -39.61
CA SER A 44 -19.89 -10.49 -38.96
C SER A 44 -19.38 -9.14 -38.39
N ALA A 45 -19.89 -8.01 -38.87
CA ALA A 45 -19.52 -6.69 -38.37
C ALA A 45 -20.31 -6.29 -37.10
N ALA A 46 -21.41 -6.97 -36.79
CA ALA A 46 -22.25 -6.68 -35.63
C ALA A 46 -21.73 -7.31 -34.33
N SER A 47 -20.69 -8.14 -34.37
CA SER A 47 -20.26 -8.95 -33.22
C SER A 47 -19.06 -8.40 -32.44
N VAL A 48 -18.62 -7.16 -32.61
CA VAL A 48 -17.41 -6.62 -31.98
C VAL A 48 -17.69 -5.38 -31.10
N HIS A 49 -18.94 -5.10 -30.79
CA HIS A 49 -19.27 -4.22 -29.67
C HIS A 49 -19.80 -5.05 -28.51
N ALA A 50 -18.98 -5.96 -27.97
CA ALA A 50 -19.08 -6.27 -26.57
C ALA A 50 -18.67 -4.97 -25.85
N ALA A 51 -19.66 -4.11 -25.56
CA ALA A 51 -19.52 -3.05 -24.59
C ALA A 51 -19.00 -3.76 -23.33
N THR A 52 -17.72 -3.59 -23.01
CA THR A 52 -17.23 -3.93 -21.68
C THR A 52 -18.08 -3.09 -20.76
N SER A 53 -19.12 -3.71 -20.19
CA SER A 53 -19.98 -3.08 -19.21
C SER A 53 -19.04 -2.60 -18.10
N GLN A 54 -18.83 -1.29 -18.08
CA GLN A 54 -17.93 -0.66 -17.12
C GLN A 54 -18.62 -0.85 -15.77
N TRP A 55 -18.09 -1.76 -14.96
CA TRP A 55 -18.63 -2.00 -13.63
C TRP A 55 -18.69 -0.67 -12.85
N LYS A 56 -19.78 -0.46 -12.13
CA LYS A 56 -19.97 0.67 -11.20
C LYS A 56 -20.61 0.14 -9.92
N PRO A 57 -20.32 0.75 -8.76
CA PRO A 57 -20.99 0.37 -7.53
C PRO A 57 -22.49 0.77 -7.59
N GLU A 58 -23.36 -0.19 -7.28
CA GLU A 58 -24.81 -0.04 -7.22
C GLU A 58 -25.36 -0.14 -5.80
N GLN A 59 -24.49 -0.50 -4.83
CA GLN A 59 -24.78 -0.60 -3.41
C GLN A 59 -23.86 0.32 -2.61
N PRO A 60 -24.18 0.65 -1.34
CA PRO A 60 -23.29 1.41 -0.48
C PRO A 60 -21.89 0.81 -0.44
N ILE A 61 -20.89 1.68 -0.52
CA ILE A 61 -19.48 1.32 -0.44
C ILE A 61 -19.04 1.37 1.01
N GLU A 62 -18.38 0.32 1.49
CA GLU A 62 -17.73 0.31 2.79
C GLU A 62 -16.20 0.51 2.64
N LEU A 63 -15.67 1.58 3.23
CA LEU A 63 -14.24 1.76 3.48
C LEU A 63 -13.91 1.15 4.83
N ILE A 64 -13.34 -0.03 4.84
CA ILE A 64 -13.11 -0.85 6.04
C ILE A 64 -11.70 -0.60 6.58
N LEU A 65 -11.57 -0.46 7.91
CA LEU A 65 -10.30 -0.21 8.59
C LEU A 65 -10.11 -1.13 9.79
N GLY A 66 -8.86 -1.57 9.98
CA GLY A 66 -8.45 -2.35 11.16
C GLY A 66 -8.06 -1.49 12.37
N SER A 67 -8.40 -0.21 12.39
CA SER A 67 -8.03 0.74 13.43
C SER A 67 -9.26 1.36 14.10
N ALA A 68 -9.07 1.86 15.34
CA ALA A 68 -10.13 2.55 16.08
C ALA A 68 -10.46 3.91 15.45
N PRO A 69 -11.69 4.40 15.66
CA PRO A 69 -12.08 5.77 15.29
C PRO A 69 -11.11 6.81 15.88
N GLY A 70 -10.85 7.90 15.15
CA GLY A 70 -9.93 8.97 15.54
C GLY A 70 -8.44 8.68 15.35
N SER A 71 -8.07 7.45 14.95
CA SER A 71 -6.70 7.10 14.62
C SER A 71 -6.23 7.73 13.29
N GLY A 72 -4.92 7.72 13.00
CA GLY A 72 -4.39 8.23 11.73
C GLY A 72 -5.06 7.59 10.51
N PRO A 73 -5.15 6.23 10.41
CA PRO A 73 -5.88 5.57 9.33
C PRO A 73 -7.36 5.97 9.23
N ASP A 74 -8.04 6.14 10.36
CA ASP A 74 -9.45 6.56 10.36
C ASP A 74 -9.61 7.99 9.81
N ARG A 75 -8.74 8.92 10.23
CA ARG A 75 -8.75 10.29 9.69
C ARG A 75 -8.53 10.31 8.18
N SER A 76 -7.58 9.52 7.66
CA SER A 76 -7.34 9.43 6.21
C SER A 76 -8.54 8.85 5.46
N ALA A 77 -9.18 7.80 5.98
CA ALA A 77 -10.36 7.21 5.32
C ALA A 77 -11.60 8.13 5.37
N ARG A 78 -11.79 8.90 6.46
CA ARG A 78 -12.87 9.90 6.51
C ARG A 78 -12.60 11.06 5.55
N LEU A 79 -11.34 11.43 5.35
CA LEU A 79 -10.98 12.38 4.31
C LEU A 79 -11.27 11.82 2.92
N MET A 80 -10.90 10.56 2.64
CA MET A 80 -11.27 9.89 1.38
C MET A 80 -12.80 9.92 1.18
N GLN A 81 -13.57 9.54 2.20
CA GLN A 81 -15.03 9.59 2.19
C GLN A 81 -15.53 10.99 1.82
N LYS A 82 -15.00 12.02 2.48
CA LYS A 82 -15.39 13.42 2.23
C LYS A 82 -15.09 13.83 0.78
N ILE A 83 -13.88 13.57 0.28
CA ILE A 83 -13.47 13.86 -1.10
C ILE A 83 -14.38 13.15 -2.10
N PHE A 84 -14.71 11.88 -1.84
CA PHE A 84 -15.62 11.11 -2.69
C PHE A 84 -17.03 11.69 -2.72
N GLN A 85 -17.55 12.14 -1.58
CA GLN A 85 -18.88 12.74 -1.48
C GLN A 85 -18.93 14.12 -2.13
N ASP A 86 -18.00 15.01 -1.79
CA ASP A 86 -17.96 16.40 -2.32
C ASP A 86 -17.70 16.39 -3.83
N GLY A 87 -16.82 15.53 -4.31
CA GLY A 87 -16.49 15.36 -5.71
C GLY A 87 -17.50 14.52 -6.49
N LYS A 88 -18.57 14.02 -5.85
CA LYS A 88 -19.61 13.15 -6.46
C LYS A 88 -19.00 11.98 -7.25
N TYR A 89 -18.04 11.27 -6.63
CA TYR A 89 -17.35 10.15 -7.29
C TYR A 89 -18.30 8.96 -7.52
N PHE A 90 -19.33 8.83 -6.67
CA PHE A 90 -20.30 7.73 -6.69
C PHE A 90 -21.73 8.27 -6.61
N SER A 91 -22.66 7.50 -7.18
CA SER A 91 -24.10 7.70 -7.01
C SER A 91 -24.67 7.02 -5.78
N VAL A 92 -23.86 6.23 -5.07
CA VAL A 92 -24.19 5.46 -3.87
C VAL A 92 -23.46 6.03 -2.66
N PRO A 93 -23.97 5.80 -1.44
CA PRO A 93 -23.29 6.23 -0.21
C PRO A 93 -21.93 5.55 -0.03
N VAL A 94 -20.98 6.28 0.59
CA VAL A 94 -19.69 5.75 1.06
C VAL A 94 -19.67 5.83 2.57
N VAL A 95 -19.37 4.72 3.24
CA VAL A 95 -19.36 4.61 4.71
C VAL A 95 -18.00 4.13 5.19
N VAL A 96 -17.46 4.79 6.23
CA VAL A 96 -16.25 4.34 6.92
C VAL A 96 -16.64 3.35 8.03
N VAL A 97 -16.07 2.14 7.99
CA VAL A 97 -16.37 1.05 8.92
C VAL A 97 -15.12 0.63 9.67
N ASN A 98 -15.06 0.92 10.98
CA ASN A 98 -13.94 0.52 11.82
C ASN A 98 -14.17 -0.88 12.39
N LYS A 99 -13.24 -1.81 12.13
CA LYS A 99 -13.20 -3.18 12.65
C LYS A 99 -11.83 -3.46 13.28
N PRO A 100 -11.54 -2.85 14.44
CA PRO A 100 -10.26 -3.04 15.10
C PRO A 100 -10.09 -4.45 15.65
N GLY A 101 -8.85 -4.89 15.79
CA GLY A 101 -8.50 -6.15 16.43
C GLY A 101 -7.40 -6.93 15.69
N ALA A 102 -6.61 -7.64 16.48
CA ALA A 102 -5.55 -8.56 16.04
C ALA A 102 -4.62 -7.98 14.94
N GLY A 103 -4.24 -6.69 15.05
CA GLY A 103 -3.34 -6.06 14.07
C GLY A 103 -3.95 -5.86 12.67
N GLY A 104 -5.28 -5.84 12.55
CA GLY A 104 -6.01 -5.72 11.28
C GLY A 104 -6.55 -7.05 10.73
N ALA A 105 -6.32 -8.17 11.43
CA ALA A 105 -6.85 -9.47 10.98
C ALA A 105 -8.39 -9.50 10.95
N VAL A 106 -9.05 -8.81 11.90
CA VAL A 106 -10.52 -8.73 11.93
C VAL A 106 -11.08 -8.02 10.70
N SER A 107 -10.53 -6.87 10.34
CA SER A 107 -10.94 -6.12 9.14
C SER A 107 -10.58 -6.84 7.85
N GLY A 108 -9.37 -7.42 7.77
CA GLY A 108 -8.94 -8.24 6.63
C GLY A 108 -9.86 -9.43 6.42
N GLY A 109 -10.17 -10.19 7.48
CA GLY A 109 -11.07 -11.33 7.42
C GLY A 109 -12.51 -10.94 7.05
N TYR A 110 -12.96 -9.76 7.44
CA TYR A 110 -14.27 -9.25 7.03
C TYR A 110 -14.34 -9.03 5.51
N VAL A 111 -13.34 -8.37 4.93
CA VAL A 111 -13.28 -8.14 3.47
C VAL A 111 -13.00 -9.43 2.72
N HIS A 112 -12.13 -10.30 3.24
CA HIS A 112 -11.82 -11.58 2.61
C HIS A 112 -13.08 -12.46 2.38
N ARG A 113 -14.04 -12.45 3.33
CA ARG A 113 -15.31 -13.20 3.18
C ARG A 113 -16.27 -12.62 2.15
N ALA A 114 -16.05 -11.39 1.68
CA ALA A 114 -16.89 -10.74 0.67
C ALA A 114 -16.39 -11.04 -0.76
N GLU A 115 -16.07 -12.30 -1.07
CA GLU A 115 -15.48 -12.72 -2.35
C GLU A 115 -16.25 -12.17 -3.55
N GLY A 116 -15.52 -11.59 -4.51
CA GLY A 116 -16.08 -10.98 -5.74
C GLY A 116 -16.84 -9.68 -5.55
N ASN A 117 -17.04 -9.23 -4.29
CA ASN A 117 -17.86 -8.04 -4.02
C ASN A 117 -16.99 -6.76 -4.04
N GLY A 118 -17.15 -5.96 -5.10
CA GLY A 118 -16.42 -4.72 -5.29
C GLY A 118 -16.87 -3.54 -4.41
N HIS A 119 -17.89 -3.70 -3.55
CA HIS A 119 -18.37 -2.63 -2.65
C HIS A 119 -17.60 -2.59 -1.31
N TYR A 120 -16.75 -3.58 -1.03
CA TYR A 120 -15.93 -3.67 0.18
C TYR A 120 -14.48 -3.33 -0.14
N VAL A 121 -14.00 -2.21 0.40
CA VAL A 121 -12.63 -1.73 0.21
C VAL A 121 -11.92 -1.66 1.55
N LEU A 122 -10.89 -2.48 1.72
CA LEU A 122 -10.03 -2.47 2.90
C LEU A 122 -8.97 -1.39 2.75
N ILE A 123 -8.97 -0.40 3.61
CA ILE A 123 -7.89 0.58 3.74
C ILE A 123 -6.93 0.06 4.81
N THR A 124 -5.77 -0.39 4.38
CA THR A 124 -4.76 -1.02 5.23
C THR A 124 -3.35 -0.66 4.75
N GLY A 125 -2.33 -1.35 5.22
CA GLY A 125 -0.95 -1.09 4.85
C GLY A 125 -0.01 -2.18 5.36
N LYS A 126 1.24 -1.82 5.65
CA LYS A 126 2.30 -2.72 6.11
C LYS A 126 1.87 -3.65 7.25
N GLY A 127 1.00 -3.18 8.15
CA GLY A 127 0.46 -3.99 9.25
C GLY A 127 -0.23 -5.30 8.81
N LEU A 128 -0.81 -5.36 7.60
CA LEU A 128 -1.38 -6.59 7.05
C LEU A 128 -0.30 -7.66 6.86
N LEU A 129 0.86 -7.27 6.32
CA LEU A 129 1.99 -8.18 6.07
C LEU A 129 2.61 -8.64 7.39
N THR A 130 2.86 -7.70 8.31
CA THR A 130 3.35 -7.99 9.66
C THR A 130 2.45 -9.01 10.36
N THR A 131 1.13 -8.79 10.32
CA THR A 131 0.12 -9.67 10.92
C THR A 131 0.14 -11.07 10.30
N HIS A 132 0.30 -11.17 8.99
CA HIS A 132 0.44 -12.45 8.29
C HIS A 132 1.74 -13.18 8.66
N VAL A 133 2.88 -12.51 8.64
CA VAL A 133 4.18 -13.10 9.02
C VAL A 133 4.17 -13.61 10.45
N MET A 134 3.49 -12.90 11.35
CA MET A 134 3.32 -13.32 12.75
C MET A 134 2.27 -14.43 12.95
N GLY A 135 1.67 -14.95 11.86
CA GLY A 135 0.69 -16.05 11.91
C GLY A 135 -0.68 -15.67 12.49
N ARG A 136 -1.01 -14.36 12.52
CA ARG A 136 -2.25 -13.85 13.12
C ARG A 136 -3.35 -13.57 12.09
N LEU A 137 -3.03 -13.57 10.78
CA LEU A 137 -4.00 -13.42 9.70
C LEU A 137 -4.48 -14.80 9.27
N GLY A 138 -5.72 -15.14 9.50
CA GLY A 138 -6.27 -16.49 9.29
C GLY A 138 -6.42 -16.92 7.80
N PHE A 139 -5.82 -16.19 6.86
CA PHE A 139 -5.83 -16.47 5.43
C PHE A 139 -4.55 -15.88 4.78
N PRO A 140 -4.13 -16.35 3.59
CA PRO A 140 -3.01 -15.78 2.86
C PRO A 140 -3.30 -14.32 2.45
N TYR A 141 -2.41 -13.37 2.75
CA TYR A 141 -2.61 -11.96 2.36
C TYR A 141 -2.79 -11.81 0.83
N THR A 142 -2.24 -12.73 0.04
CA THR A 142 -2.34 -12.79 -1.42
C THR A 142 -3.75 -13.07 -1.93
N GLU A 143 -4.67 -13.49 -1.05
CA GLU A 143 -6.08 -13.69 -1.40
C GLU A 143 -6.88 -12.38 -1.38
N LEU A 144 -6.35 -11.30 -0.83
CA LEU A 144 -6.91 -9.96 -1.06
C LEU A 144 -6.42 -9.42 -2.40
N THR A 145 -7.28 -8.67 -3.09
CA THR A 145 -6.95 -8.05 -4.37
C THR A 145 -6.34 -6.67 -4.13
N PRO A 146 -5.03 -6.44 -4.35
CA PRO A 146 -4.46 -5.11 -4.27
C PRO A 146 -5.12 -4.19 -5.30
N ILE A 147 -5.54 -3.00 -4.89
CA ILE A 147 -6.10 -1.98 -5.79
C ILE A 147 -5.06 -0.91 -6.05
N THR A 148 -4.54 -0.30 -4.99
CA THR A 148 -3.58 0.79 -5.10
C THR A 148 -2.77 0.96 -3.83
N HIS A 149 -1.57 1.48 -3.98
CA HIS A 149 -0.80 2.14 -2.92
C HIS A 149 -1.23 3.61 -2.87
N THR A 150 -1.41 4.18 -1.70
CA THR A 150 -1.89 5.56 -1.55
C THR A 150 -0.86 6.51 -1.00
N MET A 151 -0.05 6.11 -0.04
CA MET A 151 1.01 6.93 0.55
C MET A 151 1.99 6.11 1.38
N ASP A 152 3.20 6.67 1.58
CA ASP A 152 4.20 6.26 2.55
C ASP A 152 4.33 7.28 3.67
N GLU A 153 4.17 6.84 4.91
CA GLU A 153 4.59 7.58 6.10
C GLU A 153 5.96 7.06 6.56
N TYR A 154 6.75 7.95 7.16
CA TYR A 154 8.05 7.58 7.70
C TYR A 154 8.09 7.78 9.22
N ILE A 155 9.06 7.13 9.86
CA ILE A 155 9.28 7.16 11.29
C ILE A 155 10.44 8.08 11.60
N GLY A 156 10.23 9.00 12.55
CA GLY A 156 11.30 9.79 13.15
C GLY A 156 11.72 9.22 14.50
N ILE A 157 12.97 9.33 14.80
CA ILE A 157 13.57 8.85 16.05
C ILE A 157 13.73 10.05 16.98
N ALA A 158 12.89 10.14 17.98
CA ALA A 158 12.83 11.27 18.92
C ALA A 158 13.56 10.97 20.22
N VAL A 159 14.20 12.00 20.76
CA VAL A 159 14.76 12.08 22.10
C VAL A 159 14.29 13.37 22.77
N LYS A 160 14.37 13.50 24.10
CA LYS A 160 14.11 14.80 24.77
C LYS A 160 15.05 15.88 24.24
N ALA A 161 14.63 17.13 24.25
CA ALA A 161 15.44 18.25 23.78
C ALA A 161 16.77 18.40 24.57
N ASP A 162 16.75 18.11 25.88
CA ASP A 162 17.90 18.13 26.79
C ASP A 162 18.70 16.84 26.80
N SER A 163 18.30 15.82 26.04
CA SER A 163 18.99 14.52 25.96
C SER A 163 20.47 14.68 25.58
N SER A 164 21.33 13.86 26.15
CA SER A 164 22.74 13.75 25.75
C SER A 164 22.95 13.10 24.39
N ILE A 165 21.91 12.41 23.83
CA ILE A 165 21.93 11.82 22.50
C ILE A 165 21.77 12.95 21.47
N ARG A 166 22.81 13.19 20.65
CA ARG A 166 22.84 14.35 19.74
C ARG A 166 22.45 14.02 18.29
N SER A 167 22.62 12.78 17.86
CA SER A 167 22.34 12.31 16.51
C SER A 167 21.97 10.82 16.50
N GLY A 168 21.48 10.32 15.38
CA GLY A 168 21.26 8.89 15.20
C GLY A 168 22.59 8.10 15.27
N ARG A 169 23.67 8.65 14.73
CA ARG A 169 25.01 8.05 14.84
C ARG A 169 25.46 7.94 16.29
N ASP A 170 25.32 9.01 17.09
CA ASP A 170 25.64 8.99 18.52
C ASP A 170 24.81 7.94 19.27
N LEU A 171 23.52 7.79 18.92
CA LEU A 171 22.67 6.72 19.47
C LEU A 171 23.23 5.32 19.15
N LEU A 172 23.59 5.07 17.89
CA LEU A 172 24.16 3.79 17.45
C LEU A 172 25.50 3.51 18.16
N ASP A 173 26.39 4.49 18.25
CA ASP A 173 27.70 4.34 18.92
C ASP A 173 27.56 4.02 20.42
N ARG A 174 26.55 4.58 21.10
CA ARG A 174 26.24 4.25 22.52
C ARG A 174 25.68 2.84 22.66
N LEU A 175 24.72 2.46 21.81
CA LEU A 175 24.12 1.12 21.83
C LEU A 175 25.08 0.02 21.33
N GLN A 176 26.13 0.38 20.56
CA GLN A 176 27.21 -0.53 20.20
C GLN A 176 28.08 -0.86 21.42
N LYS A 177 28.30 0.10 22.33
CA LYS A 177 29.06 -0.10 23.57
C LYS A 177 28.26 -0.88 24.60
N ASP A 178 27.00 -0.50 24.78
CA ASP A 178 26.08 -1.17 25.71
C ASP A 178 24.64 -1.10 25.09
N PRO A 179 24.12 -2.20 24.55
CA PRO A 179 22.77 -2.23 23.99
C PRO A 179 21.65 -1.93 24.99
N ALA A 180 21.91 -2.09 26.30
CA ALA A 180 20.95 -1.82 27.38
C ALA A 180 21.03 -0.39 27.94
N ALA A 181 22.03 0.40 27.52
CA ALA A 181 22.30 1.75 28.07
C ALA A 181 21.11 2.72 27.90
N HIS A 182 20.32 2.55 26.86
CA HIS A 182 19.15 3.40 26.57
C HIS A 182 17.90 2.58 26.33
N SER A 183 16.78 3.08 26.85
CA SER A 183 15.45 2.48 26.66
C SER A 183 14.76 3.06 25.45
N VAL A 184 14.11 2.19 24.67
CA VAL A 184 13.32 2.57 23.48
C VAL A 184 11.84 2.33 23.74
N GLY A 185 11.04 3.40 23.72
CA GLY A 185 9.59 3.34 23.87
C GLY A 185 8.92 2.96 22.54
N ILE A 186 8.37 1.77 22.46
CA ILE A 186 7.73 1.23 21.25
C ILE A 186 6.21 1.33 21.38
N ALA A 187 5.58 1.95 20.40
CA ALA A 187 4.12 2.00 20.32
C ALA A 187 3.56 0.66 19.84
N THR A 188 2.48 0.22 20.45
CA THR A 188 1.63 -0.95 20.18
C THR A 188 2.27 -2.33 20.34
N SER A 189 3.35 -2.66 19.65
CA SER A 189 3.95 -3.99 19.73
C SER A 189 5.38 -4.04 19.16
N LEU A 190 6.17 -5.00 19.61
CA LEU A 190 7.42 -5.36 18.93
C LEU A 190 7.10 -5.88 17.50
N GLY A 191 8.02 -5.64 16.59
CA GLY A 191 7.91 -6.08 15.20
C GLY A 191 7.11 -5.14 14.31
N ASN A 192 6.41 -4.15 14.85
CA ASN A 192 5.75 -3.13 14.01
C ASN A 192 6.77 -2.13 13.39
N ALA A 193 6.30 -1.25 12.52
CA ALA A 193 7.18 -0.30 11.81
C ALA A 193 7.96 0.63 12.75
N ASN A 194 7.39 1.02 13.91
CA ASN A 194 8.11 1.84 14.89
C ASN A 194 9.32 1.09 15.45
N HIS A 195 9.13 -0.18 15.85
CA HIS A 195 10.24 -1.03 16.29
C HIS A 195 11.25 -1.25 15.15
N GLN A 196 10.76 -1.56 13.94
CA GLN A 196 11.60 -1.80 12.77
C GLN A 196 12.49 -0.60 12.43
N ALA A 197 12.01 0.63 12.58
CA ALA A 197 12.75 1.85 12.25
C ALA A 197 14.05 2.02 13.08
N VAL A 198 14.10 1.50 14.29
CA VAL A 198 15.34 1.45 15.11
C VAL A 198 16.06 0.13 14.89
N ALA A 199 15.35 -0.99 14.96
CA ALA A 199 15.95 -2.31 14.88
C ALA A 199 16.68 -2.57 13.55
N ALA A 200 16.20 -2.02 12.43
CA ALA A 200 16.90 -2.10 11.16
C ALA A 200 18.24 -1.34 11.19
N ALA A 201 18.26 -0.13 11.74
CA ALA A 201 19.49 0.65 11.87
C ALA A 201 20.51 -0.03 12.81
N LEU A 202 20.04 -0.61 13.91
CA LEU A 202 20.87 -1.41 14.81
C LEU A 202 21.49 -2.61 14.08
N LYS A 203 20.66 -3.37 13.35
CA LYS A 203 21.09 -4.58 12.63
C LYS A 203 22.18 -4.29 11.60
N VAL A 204 21.98 -3.27 10.75
CA VAL A 204 22.99 -2.91 9.73
C VAL A 204 24.25 -2.33 10.34
N SER A 205 24.18 -1.85 11.59
CA SER A 205 25.33 -1.39 12.39
C SER A 205 25.99 -2.50 13.21
N GLY A 206 25.57 -3.78 13.05
CA GLY A 206 26.14 -4.92 13.77
C GLY A 206 25.69 -5.06 15.23
N ILE A 207 24.62 -4.36 15.63
CA ILE A 207 24.07 -4.39 16.99
C ILE A 207 22.85 -5.34 17.00
N ASP A 208 22.80 -6.27 17.96
CA ASP A 208 21.65 -7.17 18.12
C ASP A 208 20.43 -6.42 18.70
N PRO A 209 19.36 -6.18 17.91
CA PRO A 209 18.21 -5.42 18.39
C PRO A 209 17.46 -6.05 19.55
N ARG A 210 17.63 -7.38 19.77
CA ARG A 210 16.98 -8.13 20.86
C ARG A 210 17.58 -7.81 22.22
N LYS A 211 18.80 -7.27 22.26
CA LYS A 211 19.48 -6.86 23.48
C LYS A 211 19.12 -5.46 23.94
N VAL A 212 18.45 -4.67 23.09
CA VAL A 212 18.02 -3.31 23.43
C VAL A 212 16.79 -3.35 24.34
N ARG A 213 16.78 -2.50 25.34
CA ARG A 213 15.70 -2.39 26.31
C ARG A 213 14.47 -1.71 25.69
N ASN A 214 13.51 -2.52 25.22
CA ASN A 214 12.26 -2.03 24.65
C ASN A 214 11.15 -1.96 25.71
N VAL A 215 10.43 -0.83 25.77
CA VAL A 215 9.25 -0.61 26.62
C VAL A 215 8.04 -0.41 25.74
N ILE A 216 7.01 -1.23 25.91
CA ILE A 216 5.82 -1.22 25.04
C ILE A 216 4.73 -0.30 25.61
N PHE A 217 4.17 0.55 24.78
CA PHE A 217 3.06 1.45 25.08
C PHE A 217 1.88 1.18 24.15
N ASN A 218 0.66 1.42 24.61
CA ASN A 218 -0.56 1.19 23.82
C ASN A 218 -0.72 2.14 22.62
N SER A 219 0.03 3.25 22.56
CA SER A 219 0.00 4.20 21.43
C SER A 219 1.28 5.02 21.34
N GLY A 220 1.49 5.67 20.17
CA GLY A 220 2.60 6.61 19.98
C GLY A 220 2.52 7.82 20.90
N GLY A 221 1.31 8.31 21.19
CA GLY A 221 1.12 9.42 22.14
C GLY A 221 1.54 9.06 23.56
N LEU A 222 1.21 7.84 24.04
CA LEU A 222 1.66 7.37 25.36
C LEU A 222 3.16 7.17 25.42
N ALA A 223 3.77 6.64 24.36
CA ALA A 223 5.24 6.54 24.27
C ALA A 223 5.90 7.93 24.31
N MET A 224 5.31 8.91 23.61
CA MET A 224 5.78 10.31 23.62
C MET A 224 5.64 10.93 25.00
N THR A 225 4.53 10.73 25.70
CA THR A 225 4.35 11.18 27.09
C THR A 225 5.43 10.58 28.00
N ALA A 226 5.75 9.29 27.85
CA ALA A 226 6.81 8.64 28.61
C ALA A 226 8.19 9.21 28.29
N LEU A 227 8.47 9.56 27.04
CA LEU A 227 9.70 10.25 26.63
C LEU A 227 9.84 11.59 27.33
N LEU A 228 8.81 12.42 27.28
CA LEU A 228 8.80 13.76 27.91
C LEU A 228 8.95 13.67 29.42
N GLY A 229 8.38 12.62 30.05
CA GLY A 229 8.52 12.33 31.47
C GLY A 229 9.88 11.72 31.86
N GLY A 230 10.77 11.41 30.88
CA GLY A 230 12.07 10.79 31.14
C GLY A 230 12.00 9.31 31.54
N HIS A 231 10.87 8.63 31.29
CA HIS A 231 10.69 7.19 31.56
C HIS A 231 11.29 6.29 30.47
N VAL A 232 11.52 6.84 29.28
CA VAL A 232 12.27 6.23 28.18
C VAL A 232 13.17 7.27 27.52
N ASP A 233 14.25 6.82 26.88
CA ASP A 233 15.27 7.71 26.30
C ASP A 233 15.01 8.03 24.85
N VAL A 234 14.42 7.10 24.10
CA VAL A 234 14.21 7.18 22.64
C VAL A 234 12.80 6.72 22.29
N VAL A 235 12.12 7.42 21.37
CA VAL A 235 10.81 7.01 20.84
C VAL A 235 10.81 7.09 19.31
N PRO A 236 10.75 5.95 18.61
CA PRO A 236 10.46 5.90 17.18
C PRO A 236 8.95 6.00 16.95
N VAL A 237 8.50 6.99 16.19
CA VAL A 237 7.06 7.18 15.90
C VAL A 237 6.86 7.94 14.59
N SER A 238 5.66 7.86 14.00
CA SER A 238 5.29 8.60 12.77
C SER A 238 5.54 10.10 12.92
N LEU A 239 6.01 10.74 11.84
CA LEU A 239 6.36 12.17 11.83
C LEU A 239 5.21 13.05 12.32
N SER A 240 3.97 12.74 11.94
CA SER A 240 2.77 13.48 12.36
C SER A 240 2.58 13.53 13.89
N VAL A 241 3.07 12.54 14.62
CA VAL A 241 3.01 12.50 16.11
C VAL A 241 4.10 13.40 16.72
N LEU A 242 5.20 13.61 16.01
CA LEU A 242 6.33 14.40 16.49
C LEU A 242 6.10 15.91 16.36
N VAL A 243 5.28 16.33 15.40
CA VAL A 243 5.08 17.75 15.03
C VAL A 243 4.80 18.65 16.24
N PRO A 244 3.80 18.40 17.10
CA PRO A 244 3.50 19.30 18.21
C PRO A 244 4.66 19.47 19.18
N GLU A 245 5.37 18.36 19.47
CA GLU A 245 6.46 18.36 20.44
C GLU A 245 7.73 18.99 19.89
N LEU A 246 8.00 18.78 18.59
CA LEU A 246 9.12 19.39 17.90
C LEU A 246 8.95 20.91 17.75
N GLN A 247 7.75 21.37 17.39
CA GLN A 247 7.42 22.80 17.31
C GLN A 247 7.49 23.49 18.68
N ALA A 248 7.13 22.76 19.73
CA ALA A 248 7.24 23.26 21.11
C ALA A 248 8.68 23.20 21.65
N GLY A 249 9.66 22.71 20.89
CA GLY A 249 11.05 22.57 21.33
C GLY A 249 11.27 21.58 22.47
N ARG A 250 10.32 20.66 22.72
CA ARG A 250 10.41 19.69 23.82
C ARG A 250 11.19 18.43 23.47
N ILE A 251 11.32 18.14 22.17
CA ILE A 251 12.07 17.00 21.63
C ILE A 251 13.08 17.44 20.58
N ARG A 252 13.99 16.55 20.27
CA ARG A 252 14.85 16.56 19.10
C ARG A 252 14.60 15.28 18.30
N VAL A 253 14.50 15.40 16.97
CA VAL A 253 14.47 14.23 16.07
C VAL A 253 15.90 14.00 15.60
N VAL A 254 16.47 12.84 15.92
CA VAL A 254 17.88 12.53 15.69
C VAL A 254 18.13 11.72 14.42
N ALA A 255 17.10 11.09 13.86
CA ALA A 255 17.17 10.38 12.57
C ALA A 255 15.78 10.20 11.96
N LEU A 256 15.72 10.04 10.63
CA LEU A 256 14.54 9.63 9.87
C LEU A 256 14.76 8.25 9.26
N SER A 257 13.73 7.42 9.27
CA SER A 257 13.74 6.12 8.56
C SER A 257 13.41 6.23 7.05
N ALA A 258 13.46 7.45 6.51
CA ALA A 258 13.13 7.74 5.13
C ALA A 258 14.32 7.51 4.18
N PRO A 259 14.10 7.26 2.88
CA PRO A 259 15.19 7.10 1.90
C PRO A 259 15.95 8.41 1.62
N LYS A 260 15.32 9.55 1.86
CA LYS A 260 15.87 10.92 1.76
C LYS A 260 15.20 11.81 2.80
N ARG A 261 15.75 12.98 3.07
CA ARG A 261 15.17 13.98 3.99
C ARG A 261 13.76 14.35 3.58
N ILE A 262 12.91 14.62 4.58
CA ILE A 262 11.53 15.06 4.39
C ILE A 262 11.52 16.59 4.47
N PRO A 263 11.02 17.30 3.46
CA PRO A 263 10.99 18.76 3.44
C PRO A 263 10.19 19.38 4.61
N GLY A 264 10.32 20.68 4.80
CA GLY A 264 9.61 21.45 5.83
C GLY A 264 10.23 21.27 7.22
N LEU A 265 9.41 21.02 8.23
CA LEU A 265 9.82 20.93 9.64
C LEU A 265 10.93 19.91 9.91
N PHE A 266 11.05 18.89 9.06
CA PHE A 266 12.05 17.83 9.18
C PHE A 266 13.22 17.96 8.20
N GLY A 267 13.33 19.07 7.45
CA GLY A 267 14.32 19.25 6.38
C GLY A 267 15.77 19.16 6.84
N GLU A 268 16.05 19.60 8.07
CA GLU A 268 17.38 19.52 8.65
C GLU A 268 17.68 18.20 9.36
N VAL A 269 16.68 17.33 9.53
CA VAL A 269 16.86 16.04 10.22
C VAL A 269 17.48 15.03 9.24
N PRO A 270 18.69 14.49 9.55
CA PRO A 270 19.33 13.52 8.67
C PRO A 270 18.61 12.16 8.72
N THR A 271 18.64 11.43 7.61
CA THR A 271 18.19 10.05 7.54
C THR A 271 19.20 9.11 8.21
N TRP A 272 18.80 7.87 8.49
CA TRP A 272 19.71 6.83 8.91
C TRP A 272 20.84 6.60 7.88
N ARG A 273 20.51 6.66 6.56
CA ARG A 273 21.49 6.52 5.47
C ARG A 273 22.59 7.55 5.54
N GLU A 274 22.22 8.82 5.73
CA GLU A 274 23.19 9.92 5.85
C GLU A 274 24.08 9.78 7.08
N GLN A 275 23.66 8.99 8.07
CA GLN A 275 24.39 8.71 9.30
C GLN A 275 25.09 7.34 9.30
N GLY A 276 25.20 6.69 8.13
CA GLY A 276 25.96 5.46 7.92
C GLY A 276 25.21 4.17 8.17
N ALA A 277 23.90 4.21 8.43
CA ALA A 277 23.05 3.03 8.55
C ALA A 277 22.04 2.98 7.39
N ASP A 278 22.24 2.07 6.43
CA ASP A 278 21.27 1.91 5.32
C ASP A 278 19.98 1.21 5.80
N ALA A 279 19.16 1.98 6.53
CA ALA A 279 17.93 1.53 7.13
C ALA A 279 16.77 2.43 6.68
N VAL A 280 15.92 1.90 5.83
CA VAL A 280 14.68 2.56 5.40
C VAL A 280 13.49 1.71 5.82
N VAL A 281 12.58 2.33 6.56
CA VAL A 281 11.34 1.70 6.98
C VAL A 281 10.20 2.68 6.74
N SER A 282 9.29 2.31 5.85
CA SER A 282 8.05 3.06 5.62
C SER A 282 6.85 2.37 6.27
N VAL A 283 5.85 3.17 6.56
CA VAL A 283 4.50 2.73 6.91
C VAL A 283 3.61 3.04 5.72
N TRP A 284 3.66 2.20 4.72
CA TRP A 284 2.82 2.40 3.55
C TRP A 284 1.35 2.14 3.85
N ARG A 285 0.49 2.80 3.09
CA ARG A 285 -0.95 2.58 3.09
C ARG A 285 -1.44 2.32 1.67
N GLY A 286 -2.51 1.53 1.58
CA GLY A 286 -3.12 1.18 0.31
C GLY A 286 -4.56 0.74 0.47
N ALA A 287 -5.21 0.52 -0.66
CA ALA A 287 -6.54 -0.03 -0.75
C ALA A 287 -6.51 -1.43 -1.35
N PHE A 288 -7.29 -2.33 -0.76
CA PHE A 288 -7.45 -3.71 -1.20
C PHE A 288 -8.94 -4.03 -1.35
N GLY A 289 -9.27 -4.82 -2.33
CA GLY A 289 -10.59 -5.42 -2.46
C GLY A 289 -10.62 -6.84 -1.93
N ALA A 290 -11.82 -7.41 -1.92
CA ALA A 290 -12.03 -8.82 -1.62
C ALA A 290 -11.29 -9.72 -2.61
N LYS A 291 -11.18 -11.01 -2.26
CA LYS A 291 -10.72 -12.05 -3.17
C LYS A 291 -11.61 -12.10 -4.42
N GLY A 292 -11.01 -12.31 -5.60
CA GLY A 292 -11.77 -12.56 -6.83
C GLY A 292 -12.47 -11.36 -7.45
N LEU A 293 -12.01 -10.12 -7.19
CA LEU A 293 -12.49 -8.97 -7.94
C LEU A 293 -12.21 -9.13 -9.44
N SER A 294 -13.20 -8.82 -10.27
CA SER A 294 -13.05 -8.83 -11.73
C SER A 294 -12.08 -7.72 -12.20
N PRO A 295 -11.44 -7.88 -13.37
CA PRO A 295 -10.60 -6.84 -13.95
C PRO A 295 -11.32 -5.49 -14.10
N ALA A 296 -12.63 -5.50 -14.40
CA ALA A 296 -13.43 -4.29 -14.51
C ALA A 296 -13.60 -3.57 -13.16
N GLN A 297 -13.81 -4.32 -12.07
CA GLN A 297 -13.86 -3.77 -10.71
C GLN A 297 -12.52 -3.16 -10.29
N VAL A 298 -11.42 -3.86 -10.56
CA VAL A 298 -10.07 -3.35 -10.26
C VAL A 298 -9.80 -2.06 -11.02
N ALA A 299 -10.01 -2.04 -12.35
CA ALA A 299 -9.79 -0.87 -13.17
C ALA A 299 -10.65 0.33 -12.76
N TYR A 300 -11.90 0.08 -12.37
CA TYR A 300 -12.77 1.12 -11.83
C TYR A 300 -12.17 1.74 -10.55
N TRP A 301 -11.79 0.91 -9.59
CA TRP A 301 -11.19 1.38 -8.35
C TRP A 301 -9.85 2.08 -8.56
N GLU A 302 -9.00 1.59 -9.46
CA GLU A 302 -7.75 2.28 -9.83
C GLU A 302 -8.04 3.71 -10.30
N SER A 303 -9.04 3.90 -11.17
CA SER A 303 -9.41 5.22 -11.68
C SER A 303 -9.91 6.15 -10.58
N VAL A 304 -10.68 5.62 -9.63
CA VAL A 304 -11.18 6.35 -8.45
C VAL A 304 -10.02 6.82 -7.56
N PHE A 305 -9.10 5.93 -7.23
CA PHE A 305 -7.96 6.27 -6.35
C PHE A 305 -6.94 7.16 -7.06
N GLN A 306 -6.73 7.00 -8.36
CA GLN A 306 -5.90 7.92 -9.14
C GLN A 306 -6.43 9.36 -9.06
N ARG A 307 -7.74 9.53 -9.22
CA ARG A 307 -8.40 10.83 -9.08
C ARG A 307 -8.33 11.36 -7.65
N LEU A 308 -8.52 10.50 -6.63
CA LEU A 308 -8.36 10.86 -5.21
C LEU A 308 -6.96 11.41 -4.95
N ILE A 309 -5.92 10.65 -5.33
CA ILE A 309 -4.52 10.99 -5.06
C ILE A 309 -4.12 12.30 -5.75
N ALA A 310 -4.70 12.59 -6.91
CA ALA A 310 -4.47 13.84 -7.62
C ALA A 310 -5.27 15.05 -7.05
N SER A 311 -6.19 14.83 -6.09
CA SER A 311 -7.00 15.92 -5.55
C SER A 311 -6.18 16.84 -4.64
N PRO A 312 -6.43 18.17 -4.67
CA PRO A 312 -5.73 19.12 -3.80
C PRO A 312 -5.91 18.84 -2.31
N GLU A 313 -7.09 18.37 -1.92
CA GLU A 313 -7.41 18.05 -0.53
C GLU A 313 -6.59 16.85 -0.03
N TRP A 314 -6.40 15.83 -0.87
CA TRP A 314 -5.54 14.71 -0.53
C TRP A 314 -4.08 15.12 -0.43
N GLN A 315 -3.57 15.88 -1.39
CA GLN A 315 -2.19 16.37 -1.38
C GLN A 315 -1.92 17.25 -0.15
N SER A 316 -2.83 18.15 0.19
CA SER A 316 -2.72 18.97 1.39
C SER A 316 -2.71 18.13 2.69
N TYR A 317 -3.50 17.09 2.75
CA TYR A 317 -3.44 16.15 3.87
C TYR A 317 -2.09 15.43 3.95
N VAL A 318 -1.59 14.90 2.83
CA VAL A 318 -0.29 14.20 2.75
C VAL A 318 0.84 15.09 3.22
N GLU A 319 0.86 16.36 2.79
CA GLU A 319 1.82 17.36 3.26
C GLU A 319 1.69 17.61 4.76
N SER A 320 0.45 17.73 5.28
CA SER A 320 0.22 18.01 6.70
C SER A 320 0.69 16.89 7.63
N VAL A 321 0.78 15.66 7.14
CA VAL A 321 1.28 14.51 7.90
C VAL A 321 2.72 14.12 7.54
N TYR A 322 3.39 14.92 6.69
CA TYR A 322 4.76 14.68 6.21
C TYR A 322 4.94 13.31 5.54
N ALA A 323 3.91 12.87 4.84
CA ALA A 323 3.93 11.65 4.04
C ALA A 323 4.36 11.93 2.59
N VAL A 324 4.57 10.88 1.82
CA VAL A 324 4.77 10.94 0.38
C VAL A 324 3.66 10.15 -0.29
N SER A 325 3.00 10.73 -1.28
CA SER A 325 1.91 10.08 -2.01
C SER A 325 2.24 10.01 -3.49
N GLU A 326 2.21 8.80 -4.02
CA GLU A 326 2.36 8.49 -5.43
C GLU A 326 1.37 7.40 -5.81
N PHE A 327 0.68 7.57 -6.93
CA PHE A 327 -0.26 6.56 -7.41
C PHE A 327 0.50 5.35 -7.97
N MET A 328 0.24 4.19 -7.38
CA MET A 328 0.59 2.91 -7.96
C MET A 328 -0.68 2.10 -8.19
N GLY A 329 -0.95 1.72 -9.45
CA GLY A 329 -2.06 0.82 -9.77
C GLY A 329 -1.82 -0.61 -9.26
N SER A 330 -2.84 -1.45 -9.39
CA SER A 330 -2.91 -2.81 -8.82
C SER A 330 -1.66 -3.67 -9.11
N ALA A 331 -1.21 -3.71 -10.36
CA ALA A 331 -0.05 -4.52 -10.75
C ALA A 331 1.24 -4.08 -10.04
N LYS A 332 1.55 -2.77 -10.07
CA LYS A 332 2.73 -2.21 -9.38
C LYS A 332 2.62 -2.35 -7.86
N THR A 333 1.40 -2.18 -7.32
CA THR A 333 1.14 -2.37 -5.89
C THR A 333 1.40 -3.82 -5.48
N ARG A 334 1.01 -4.80 -6.29
CA ARG A 334 1.31 -6.22 -6.04
C ARG A 334 2.81 -6.48 -5.98
N GLU A 335 3.57 -6.02 -6.98
CA GLU A 335 5.02 -6.17 -7.01
C GLU A 335 5.71 -5.52 -5.80
N TYR A 336 5.23 -4.34 -5.41
CA TYR A 336 5.71 -3.64 -4.22
C TYR A 336 5.48 -4.46 -2.96
N ILE A 337 4.25 -4.96 -2.76
CA ILE A 337 3.85 -5.75 -1.59
C ILE A 337 4.64 -7.07 -1.51
N GLU A 338 4.87 -7.75 -2.63
CA GLU A 338 5.65 -9.01 -2.66
C GLU A 338 7.10 -8.78 -2.20
N ARG A 339 7.73 -7.69 -2.65
CA ARG A 339 9.08 -7.32 -2.20
C ARG A 339 9.11 -6.94 -0.72
N ASP A 340 8.13 -6.11 -0.28
CA ASP A 340 8.04 -5.70 1.13
C ASP A 340 7.74 -6.89 2.04
N TYR A 341 6.91 -7.84 1.59
CA TYR A 341 6.62 -9.06 2.34
C TYR A 341 7.87 -9.94 2.53
N ALA A 342 8.70 -10.10 1.49
CA ALA A 342 9.94 -10.85 1.61
C ALA A 342 10.90 -10.22 2.63
N ALA A 343 11.05 -8.89 2.59
CA ALA A 343 11.86 -8.13 3.54
C ALA A 343 11.29 -8.22 4.97
N GLU A 344 9.97 -8.04 5.11
CA GLU A 344 9.25 -8.15 6.38
C GLU A 344 9.43 -9.53 7.03
N LYS A 345 9.26 -10.59 6.24
CA LYS A 345 9.41 -11.97 6.69
C LYS A 345 10.84 -12.25 7.17
N ALA A 346 11.85 -11.85 6.39
CA ALA A 346 13.25 -12.01 6.77
C ALA A 346 13.55 -11.27 8.08
N PHE A 347 13.10 -10.01 8.18
CA PHE A 347 13.34 -9.17 9.34
C PHE A 347 12.67 -9.73 10.62
N LEU A 348 11.40 -10.11 10.55
CA LEU A 348 10.67 -10.66 11.70
C LEU A 348 11.18 -12.06 12.11
N THR A 349 11.66 -12.86 11.14
CA THR A 349 12.31 -14.15 11.43
C THR A 349 13.58 -13.95 12.23
N ASP A 350 14.44 -13.00 11.84
CA ASP A 350 15.68 -12.69 12.56
C ASP A 350 15.42 -12.17 13.98
N LEU A 351 14.32 -11.47 14.19
CA LEU A 351 13.89 -11.04 15.53
C LEU A 351 13.23 -12.14 16.35
N GLY A 352 12.96 -13.32 15.77
CA GLY A 352 12.25 -14.41 16.44
C GLY A 352 10.74 -14.13 16.62
N LEU A 353 10.16 -13.22 15.80
CA LEU A 353 8.78 -12.77 15.89
C LEU A 353 7.87 -13.38 14.78
N ALA A 354 8.46 -14.02 13.77
CA ALA A 354 7.71 -14.75 12.76
C ALA A 354 7.04 -16.00 13.38
N ALA A 355 5.87 -16.36 12.86
CA ALA A 355 5.21 -17.61 13.25
C ALA A 355 6.15 -18.81 13.00
N LYS A 356 6.27 -19.68 14.00
CA LYS A 356 6.92 -20.98 13.80
C LYS A 356 6.03 -21.81 12.87
N LYS A 357 6.62 -22.39 11.83
CA LYS A 357 5.93 -23.35 10.94
C LYS A 357 5.58 -24.61 11.72
#